data_138de06b38e0e90d0285bdea23c57457
#
_entry.id   138de06b38e0e90d0285bdea23c57457
#
_cell.length_a   1.000
_cell.length_b   1.000
_cell.length_c   1.000
_cell.angle_alpha   90.00
_cell.angle_beta   90.00
_cell.angle_gamma   90.00
#
_symmetry.space_group_name_H-M   'P 1'
#
loop_
_entity.id
_entity.type
_entity.pdbx_description
1 polymer ?
#
loop_
_entity_poly.entity_id
_entity_poly.type
_entity_poly.pdbx_seq_one_letter_code
_entity_poly.pdbx_strand_id
1 'polypeptide(L)'
;EYQDVPTNYFNFADYAEELDFYSPIIIANNDYLAENPEEASAVIQAIKKGYQYAMEHPEEAAEILIAHAPELESQKDMVLASQEWISTKYADDIEAWGYIDEERWNKFYEWLYNNELVEVDLTQGNYFTNEFLGE
;
A
#
# COMPACT_ATOMS: atom_id res chain seq x y z
N GLU A 1 -20.97 -7.06 -8.17
CA GLU A 1 -22.15 -6.58 -8.92
C GLU A 1 -21.95 -6.65 -10.43
N TYR A 2 -20.75 -6.26 -10.96
CA TYR A 2 -20.47 -6.24 -12.42
C TYR A 2 -20.49 -7.61 -13.12
N GLN A 3 -20.41 -8.70 -12.38
CA GLN A 3 -20.43 -10.07 -12.91
C GLN A 3 -21.58 -10.92 -12.40
N ASP A 4 -22.58 -10.31 -11.76
CA ASP A 4 -23.73 -10.98 -11.13
C ASP A 4 -23.37 -12.15 -10.19
N VAL A 5 -22.17 -12.10 -9.60
CA VAL A 5 -21.70 -13.08 -8.62
C VAL A 5 -21.95 -12.53 -7.21
N PRO A 6 -22.80 -13.17 -6.41
CA PRO A 6 -22.99 -12.76 -5.03
C PRO A 6 -21.73 -13.03 -4.24
N THR A 7 -21.16 -12.00 -3.62
CA THR A 7 -19.94 -12.08 -2.82
C THR A 7 -20.18 -11.53 -1.41
N ASN A 8 -19.50 -12.13 -0.45
CA ASN A 8 -19.32 -11.57 0.88
C ASN A 8 -17.82 -11.36 1.10
N TYR A 9 -17.48 -10.29 1.79
CA TYR A 9 -16.09 -10.07 2.23
C TYR A 9 -16.07 -9.80 3.73
N PHE A 10 -14.93 -10.00 4.34
CA PHE A 10 -14.62 -9.63 5.72
C PHE A 10 -13.20 -9.11 5.79
N ASN A 11 -12.96 -8.12 6.64
CA ASN A 11 -11.61 -7.64 6.93
C ASN A 11 -11.04 -8.43 8.10
N PHE A 12 -9.80 -8.82 8.02
CA PHE A 12 -9.12 -9.50 9.12
C PHE A 12 -9.04 -8.61 10.38
N ALA A 13 -8.78 -7.31 10.21
CA ALA A 13 -8.75 -6.35 11.29
C ALA A 13 -10.06 -6.23 12.09
N ASP A 14 -11.21 -6.58 11.50
CA ASP A 14 -12.51 -6.61 12.20
C ASP A 14 -12.59 -7.76 13.25
N TYR A 15 -11.70 -8.74 13.15
CA TYR A 15 -11.63 -9.91 14.03
C TYR A 15 -10.47 -9.86 15.03
N ALA A 16 -9.35 -9.27 14.64
CA ALA A 16 -8.16 -9.16 15.45
C ALA A 16 -7.35 -7.94 15.02
N GLU A 17 -7.09 -7.01 15.95
CA GLU A 17 -6.33 -5.78 15.69
C GLU A 17 -4.92 -6.06 15.14
N GLU A 18 -4.33 -7.18 15.55
CA GLU A 18 -3.00 -7.62 15.09
C GLU A 18 -2.95 -7.92 13.59
N LEU A 19 -4.12 -8.17 12.99
CA LEU A 19 -4.24 -8.46 11.55
C LEU A 19 -4.48 -7.21 10.70
N ASP A 20 -4.38 -6.01 11.28
CA ASP A 20 -4.34 -4.75 10.55
C ASP A 20 -2.89 -4.42 10.13
N PHE A 21 -2.44 -5.02 9.04
CA PHE A 21 -1.06 -4.90 8.55
C PHE A 21 -0.95 -4.09 7.26
N TYR A 22 0.26 -3.60 7.00
CA TYR A 22 0.55 -2.88 5.76
C TYR A 22 0.71 -3.83 4.57
N SER A 23 -0.03 -3.57 3.48
CA SER A 23 0.10 -4.30 2.23
C SER A 23 -0.53 -3.49 1.07
N PRO A 24 0.17 -3.30 -0.05
CA PRO A 24 1.57 -3.66 -0.32
C PRO A 24 2.58 -2.73 0.39
N ILE A 25 3.84 -3.17 0.46
CA ILE A 25 4.96 -2.36 0.95
C ILE A 25 6.02 -2.21 -0.15
N ILE A 26 6.80 -1.12 -0.09
CA ILE A 26 7.97 -0.93 -0.95
C ILE A 26 9.19 -1.46 -0.21
N ILE A 27 9.99 -2.27 -0.89
CA ILE A 27 11.23 -2.83 -0.34
C ILE A 27 12.44 -2.34 -1.15
N ALA A 28 13.58 -2.16 -0.47
CA ALA A 28 14.84 -1.82 -1.10
C ALA A 28 16.01 -2.50 -0.38
N ASN A 29 17.16 -2.62 -1.07
CA ASN A 29 18.39 -3.11 -0.48
C ASN A 29 19.01 -2.05 0.43
N ASN A 30 19.46 -2.44 1.63
CA ASN A 30 20.05 -1.52 2.61
C ASN A 30 21.33 -0.84 2.11
N ASP A 31 22.18 -1.58 1.38
CA ASP A 31 23.42 -0.99 0.83
C ASP A 31 23.07 0.07 -0.22
N TYR A 32 22.07 -0.21 -1.07
CA TYR A 32 21.57 0.77 -2.04
C TYR A 32 21.04 2.04 -1.36
N LEU A 33 20.25 1.91 -0.30
CA LEU A 33 19.72 3.06 0.44
C LEU A 33 20.83 3.89 1.08
N ALA A 34 21.87 3.24 1.61
CA ALA A 34 23.02 3.91 2.21
C ALA A 34 23.88 4.65 1.17
N GLU A 35 24.04 4.08 -0.02
CA GLU A 35 24.86 4.65 -1.10
C GLU A 35 24.12 5.71 -1.93
N ASN A 36 22.76 5.61 -2.02
CA ASN A 36 21.93 6.44 -2.91
C ASN A 36 20.69 7.04 -2.22
N PRO A 37 20.83 7.70 -1.05
CA PRO A 37 19.67 8.16 -0.27
C PRO A 37 18.82 9.21 -1.00
N GLU A 38 19.45 10.09 -1.79
CA GLU A 38 18.75 11.12 -2.55
C GLU A 38 17.90 10.51 -3.68
N GLU A 39 18.44 9.50 -4.37
CA GLU A 39 17.73 8.78 -5.42
C GLU A 39 16.55 7.96 -4.83
N ALA A 40 16.77 7.28 -3.71
CA ALA A 40 15.73 6.56 -3.00
C ALA A 40 14.57 7.49 -2.60
N SER A 41 14.89 8.65 -2.02
CA SER A 41 13.88 9.67 -1.68
C SER A 41 13.14 10.17 -2.92
N ALA A 42 13.86 10.48 -4.02
CA ALA A 42 13.23 10.95 -5.25
C ALA A 42 12.25 9.92 -5.83
N VAL A 43 12.59 8.62 -5.78
CA VAL A 43 11.70 7.52 -6.22
C VAL A 43 10.45 7.46 -5.33
N ILE A 44 10.61 7.47 -4.01
CA ILE A 44 9.46 7.44 -3.08
C ILE A 44 8.55 8.66 -3.28
N GLN A 45 9.14 9.87 -3.45
CA GLN A 45 8.37 11.09 -3.73
C GLN A 45 7.60 11.01 -5.06
N ALA A 46 8.17 10.39 -6.09
CA ALA A 46 7.48 10.20 -7.36
C ALA A 46 6.29 9.23 -7.21
N ILE A 47 6.47 8.15 -6.45
CA ILE A 47 5.41 7.18 -6.14
C ILE A 47 4.31 7.86 -5.30
N LYS A 48 4.68 8.61 -4.24
CA LYS A 48 3.74 9.37 -3.41
C LYS A 48 2.85 10.28 -4.27
N LYS A 49 3.44 11.06 -5.16
CA LYS A 49 2.68 11.92 -6.10
C LYS A 49 1.70 11.14 -6.97
N GLY A 50 2.10 9.96 -7.44
CA GLY A 50 1.23 9.10 -8.23
C GLY A 50 0.02 8.60 -7.43
N TYR A 51 0.22 8.19 -6.19
CA TYR A 51 -0.87 7.77 -5.31
C TYR A 51 -1.78 8.93 -4.91
N GLN A 52 -1.21 10.10 -4.56
CA GLN A 52 -1.98 11.30 -4.26
C GLN A 52 -2.85 11.72 -5.44
N TYR A 53 -2.28 11.72 -6.66
CA TYR A 53 -3.04 11.98 -7.88
C TYR A 53 -4.19 10.99 -8.08
N ALA A 54 -3.93 9.68 -7.88
CA ALA A 54 -4.95 8.66 -8.02
C ALA A 54 -6.06 8.74 -6.95
N MET A 55 -5.76 9.27 -5.78
CA MET A 55 -6.76 9.53 -4.73
C MET A 55 -7.64 10.74 -5.06
N GLU A 56 -7.03 11.81 -5.61
CA GLU A 56 -7.74 13.04 -5.98
C GLU A 56 -8.51 12.92 -7.30
N HIS A 57 -8.00 12.10 -8.23
CA HIS A 57 -8.50 11.96 -9.60
C HIS A 57 -8.69 10.48 -10.00
N PRO A 58 -9.54 9.71 -9.29
CA PRO A 58 -9.65 8.26 -9.52
C PRO A 58 -10.12 7.89 -10.92
N GLU A 59 -11.02 8.66 -11.53
CA GLU A 59 -11.51 8.44 -12.88
C GLU A 59 -10.38 8.61 -13.92
N GLU A 60 -9.63 9.71 -13.84
CA GLU A 60 -8.47 9.95 -14.73
C GLU A 60 -7.38 8.90 -14.53
N ALA A 61 -7.11 8.48 -13.29
CA ALA A 61 -6.14 7.41 -13.01
C ALA A 61 -6.54 6.08 -13.67
N ALA A 62 -7.82 5.72 -13.63
CA ALA A 62 -8.35 4.55 -14.32
C ALA A 62 -8.23 4.68 -15.85
N GLU A 63 -8.51 5.85 -16.42
CA GLU A 63 -8.37 6.09 -17.85
C GLU A 63 -6.90 6.02 -18.32
N ILE A 64 -5.97 6.55 -17.52
CA ILE A 64 -4.52 6.41 -17.76
C ILE A 64 -4.12 4.94 -17.74
N LEU A 65 -4.59 4.16 -16.78
CA LEU A 65 -4.32 2.72 -16.70
C LEU A 65 -4.81 2.00 -17.97
N ILE A 66 -6.05 2.23 -18.37
CA ILE A 66 -6.66 1.62 -19.57
C ILE A 66 -5.89 2.00 -20.84
N ALA A 67 -5.45 3.27 -20.95
CA ALA A 67 -4.66 3.73 -22.08
C ALA A 67 -3.31 3.01 -22.23
N HIS A 68 -2.73 2.54 -21.10
CA HIS A 68 -1.47 1.79 -21.07
C HIS A 68 -1.65 0.26 -21.05
N ALA A 69 -2.86 -0.21 -20.75
CA ALA A 69 -3.24 -1.62 -20.72
C ALA A 69 -4.54 -1.84 -21.53
N PRO A 70 -4.46 -1.83 -22.87
CA PRO A 70 -5.64 -1.89 -23.75
C PRO A 70 -6.52 -3.13 -23.57
N GLU A 71 -5.98 -4.20 -23.00
CA GLU A 71 -6.72 -5.41 -22.64
C GLU A 71 -7.82 -5.15 -21.60
N LEU A 72 -7.72 -4.06 -20.84
CA LEU A 72 -8.72 -3.64 -19.84
C LEU A 72 -9.90 -2.88 -20.44
N GLU A 73 -9.82 -2.44 -21.70
CA GLU A 73 -10.88 -1.64 -22.34
C GLU A 73 -12.24 -2.35 -22.31
N SER A 74 -12.26 -3.67 -22.48
CA SER A 74 -13.50 -4.47 -22.43
C SER A 74 -14.12 -4.53 -21.01
N GLN A 75 -13.41 -4.08 -19.97
CA GLN A 75 -13.84 -4.06 -18.59
C GLN A 75 -13.79 -2.65 -17.99
N LYS A 76 -13.85 -1.63 -18.83
CA LYS A 76 -13.68 -0.21 -18.44
C LYS A 76 -14.54 0.16 -17.23
N ASP A 77 -15.82 -0.18 -17.22
CA ASP A 77 -16.73 0.17 -16.11
C ASP A 77 -16.30 -0.47 -14.78
N MET A 78 -15.79 -1.70 -14.84
CA MET A 78 -15.26 -2.38 -13.66
C MET A 78 -13.96 -1.73 -13.16
N VAL A 79 -13.06 -1.35 -14.08
CA VAL A 79 -11.79 -0.67 -13.73
C VAL A 79 -12.07 0.68 -13.10
N LEU A 80 -13.00 1.47 -13.66
CA LEU A 80 -13.42 2.76 -13.08
C LEU A 80 -13.97 2.60 -11.66
N ALA A 81 -14.91 1.69 -11.47
CA ALA A 81 -15.51 1.44 -10.14
C ALA A 81 -14.49 0.87 -9.13
N SER A 82 -13.55 0.04 -9.60
CA SER A 82 -12.47 -0.49 -8.77
C SER A 82 -11.52 0.62 -8.33
N GLN A 83 -11.13 1.52 -9.24
CA GLN A 83 -10.24 2.64 -8.93
C GLN A 83 -10.91 3.63 -7.97
N GLU A 84 -12.18 3.95 -8.17
CA GLU A 84 -12.95 4.80 -7.26
C GLU A 84 -12.97 4.22 -5.84
N TRP A 85 -13.21 2.93 -5.71
CA TRP A 85 -13.22 2.27 -4.40
C TRP A 85 -11.83 2.18 -3.77
N ILE A 86 -10.80 1.72 -4.52
CA ILE A 86 -9.46 1.48 -3.98
C ILE A 86 -8.76 2.79 -3.59
N SER A 87 -9.07 3.91 -4.26
CA SER A 87 -8.52 5.23 -3.94
C SER A 87 -8.84 5.63 -2.49
N THR A 88 -9.94 5.16 -1.94
CA THR A 88 -10.31 5.40 -0.53
C THR A 88 -9.55 4.53 0.47
N LYS A 89 -8.65 3.64 -0.03
CA LYS A 89 -7.89 2.67 0.77
C LYS A 89 -6.38 2.88 0.72
N TYR A 90 -5.90 3.79 -0.11
CA TYR A 90 -4.46 4.04 -0.23
C TYR A 90 -3.85 4.73 0.99
N ALA A 91 -4.60 5.58 1.66
CA ALA A 91 -4.26 6.18 2.93
C ALA A 91 -5.51 6.74 3.61
N ASP A 92 -5.52 6.82 4.94
CA ASP A 92 -6.57 7.50 5.70
C ASP A 92 -6.45 9.02 5.55
N ASP A 93 -5.22 9.52 5.43
CA ASP A 93 -4.88 10.91 5.13
C ASP A 93 -3.92 10.94 3.93
N ILE A 94 -4.30 11.67 2.89
CA ILE A 94 -3.54 11.79 1.64
C ILE A 94 -2.11 12.31 1.86
N GLU A 95 -1.92 13.22 2.82
CA GLU A 95 -0.60 13.78 3.15
C GLU A 95 0.28 12.77 3.88
N ALA A 96 -0.34 11.86 4.64
CA ALA A 96 0.35 10.79 5.39
C ALA A 96 0.61 9.54 4.56
N TRP A 97 0.35 9.55 3.24
CA TRP A 97 0.59 8.38 2.40
C TRP A 97 2.02 7.85 2.53
N GLY A 98 2.12 6.54 2.74
CA GLY A 98 3.39 5.83 2.84
C GLY A 98 4.02 5.80 4.24
N TYR A 99 3.48 6.56 5.20
CA TYR A 99 3.96 6.51 6.58
C TYR A 99 3.64 5.16 7.22
N ILE A 100 4.66 4.55 7.80
CA ILE A 100 4.54 3.31 8.56
C ILE A 100 4.53 3.67 10.04
N ASP A 101 3.41 3.40 10.72
CA ASP A 101 3.26 3.52 12.16
C ASP A 101 3.93 2.33 12.85
N GLU A 102 4.80 2.63 13.82
CA GLU A 102 5.59 1.61 14.52
C GLU A 102 4.72 0.67 15.35
N GLU A 103 3.68 1.17 16.00
CA GLU A 103 2.81 0.34 16.85
C GLU A 103 2.01 -0.65 15.98
N ARG A 104 1.45 -0.18 14.86
CA ARG A 104 0.74 -1.02 13.88
C ARG A 104 1.65 -2.06 13.26
N TRP A 105 2.89 -1.69 12.90
CA TRP A 105 3.91 -2.62 12.42
C TRP A 105 4.22 -3.70 13.44
N ASN A 106 4.55 -3.29 14.67
CA ASN A 106 4.98 -4.19 15.72
C ASN A 106 3.87 -5.17 16.14
N LYS A 107 2.61 -4.74 16.25
CA LYS A 107 1.48 -5.62 16.58
C LYS A 107 1.40 -6.83 15.64
N PHE A 108 1.52 -6.59 14.34
CA PHE A 108 1.43 -7.67 13.35
C PHE A 108 2.63 -8.62 13.42
N TYR A 109 3.85 -8.09 13.47
CA TYR A 109 5.06 -8.92 13.48
C TYR A 109 5.26 -9.65 14.81
N GLU A 110 4.85 -9.09 15.94
CA GLU A 110 4.79 -9.77 17.22
C GLU A 110 3.79 -10.94 17.17
N TRP A 111 2.62 -10.73 16.57
CA TRP A 111 1.64 -11.78 16.38
C TRP A 111 2.20 -12.92 15.51
N LEU A 112 2.88 -12.61 14.40
CA LEU A 112 3.52 -13.62 13.55
C LEU A 112 4.56 -14.43 14.34
N TYR A 113 5.41 -13.77 15.12
CA TYR A 113 6.45 -14.41 15.90
C TYR A 113 5.88 -15.30 17.01
N ASN A 114 4.90 -14.81 17.76
CA ASN A 114 4.25 -15.55 18.84
C ASN A 114 3.45 -16.77 18.35
N ASN A 115 3.02 -16.76 17.08
CA ASN A 115 2.36 -17.90 16.43
C ASN A 115 3.32 -18.79 15.62
N GLU A 116 4.64 -18.61 15.78
CA GLU A 116 5.68 -19.39 15.10
C GLU A 116 5.58 -19.38 13.56
N LEU A 117 5.03 -18.28 12.99
CA LEU A 117 4.90 -18.09 11.55
C LEU A 117 6.14 -17.45 10.91
N VAL A 118 7.01 -16.88 11.72
CA VAL A 118 8.34 -16.39 11.37
C VAL A 118 9.37 -16.85 12.40
N GLU A 119 10.62 -17.07 11.96
CA GLU A 119 11.70 -17.55 12.84
C GLU A 119 12.40 -16.44 13.61
N VAL A 120 12.27 -15.18 13.14
CA VAL A 120 12.96 -14.01 13.70
C VAL A 120 11.93 -13.03 14.23
N ASP A 121 12.19 -12.51 15.42
CA ASP A 121 11.41 -11.41 15.98
C ASP A 121 11.71 -10.11 15.22
N LEU A 122 10.79 -9.71 14.35
CA LEU A 122 10.91 -8.52 13.50
C LEU A 122 10.48 -7.23 14.21
N THR A 123 10.20 -7.27 15.52
CA THR A 123 9.95 -6.08 16.34
C THR A 123 11.23 -5.52 16.98
N GLN A 124 12.34 -6.28 16.93
CA GLN A 124 13.58 -5.96 17.63
C GLN A 124 14.65 -5.30 16.75
N GLY A 125 14.29 -4.78 15.56
CA GLY A 125 15.25 -4.19 14.63
C GLY A 125 14.63 -3.10 13.75
N ASN A 126 15.49 -2.47 12.94
CA ASN A 126 15.07 -1.47 11.96
C ASN A 126 14.64 -2.16 10.66
N TYR A 127 13.45 -2.71 10.64
CA TYR A 127 12.92 -3.44 9.46
C TYR A 127 12.11 -2.55 8.53
N PHE A 128 11.81 -1.31 8.93
CA PHE A 128 11.24 -0.26 8.07
C PHE A 128 11.87 1.08 8.40
N THR A 129 11.67 2.06 7.50
CA THR A 129 12.06 3.46 7.71
C THR A 129 11.07 4.40 7.03
N ASN A 130 10.85 5.55 7.63
CA ASN A 130 10.07 6.65 7.08
C ASN A 130 10.97 7.80 6.55
N GLU A 131 12.31 7.65 6.61
CA GLU A 131 13.28 8.72 6.29
C GLU A 131 13.20 9.22 4.84
N PHE A 132 12.73 8.37 3.91
CA PHE A 132 12.67 8.70 2.48
C PHE A 132 11.35 9.34 2.04
N LEU A 133 10.38 9.50 2.96
CA LEU A 133 9.07 10.09 2.63
C LEU A 133 9.10 11.61 2.36
N GLY A 134 10.19 12.28 2.75
CA GLY A 134 10.31 13.73 2.68
C GLY A 134 9.50 14.45 3.76
N GLU A 135 9.58 15.78 3.74
CA GLU A 135 8.78 16.66 4.62
C GLU A 135 7.38 16.89 4.05
#